data_fa71f2c20d366361acfe796c292318bb
#
_entry.id   fa71f2c20d366361acfe796c292318bb
#
_cell.length_a   1.000
_cell.length_b   1.000
_cell.length_c   1.000
_cell.angle_alpha   90.00
_cell.angle_beta   90.00
_cell.angle_gamma   90.00
#
_symmetry.space_group_name_H-M   'P 1'
#
loop_
_entity.id
_entity.type
_entity.pdbx_description
1 polymer ?
#
loop_
_entity_poly.entity_id
_entity_poly.type
_entity_poly.pdbx_seq_one_letter_code
_entity_poly.pdbx_strand_id
1 'polypeptide(L)'
;MTTAPTVPQHPAGSTVATGSSSVRAWTVTALLVVFMMVNFADKSVLGLAADEIRADLHLSATRFGLANSAFFLLFSVAAVVVGLAADRMSPKALLLMMAVLWSVAQVPAAIGGGLAVLVVSRVFLGAAEGPAFPVAQQAALAWFPNQRRNLPGALITLGVTLGVIVSAPGLSWVVQHHGWRAALWVLAATGLVWAAAWVVFGADGRHRTAAPEGAATASVEARSVPSYRRIFASRTWIGATVAYFTSYWSVALMLVWLPSYLRNGLGYSADQAGTVVVAPWTIGAVVLLAQAGITGRLMRRGVSSRRARGWVGGWLLAAGAACCLALPLVDGSTAKTVLIALGFGLGGSYATIAATTIAEVAPPARSGGALGTMNAVVTAAGLAAPAVVGAMVDAQGNSGYQSAVLLSGALLAVGAAASFLLIDPARDIARLSR
;
A
#
# COMPACT_ATOMS: atom_id res chain seq x y z
N MET A 1 -20.65 -58.58 38.75
CA MET A 1 -20.46 -58.49 37.27
C MET A 1 -20.92 -57.12 36.83
N THR A 2 -20.00 -56.21 36.72
CA THR A 2 -20.25 -54.81 36.36
C THR A 2 -19.71 -54.62 34.95
N THR A 3 -20.58 -54.39 33.96
CA THR A 3 -20.23 -54.14 32.56
C THR A 3 -19.76 -52.70 32.39
N ALA A 4 -18.53 -52.50 31.90
CA ALA A 4 -17.97 -51.21 31.55
C ALA A 4 -18.63 -50.68 30.27
N PRO A 5 -18.85 -49.34 30.14
CA PRO A 5 -19.41 -48.74 28.93
C PRO A 5 -18.36 -48.69 27.81
N THR A 6 -18.73 -49.21 26.61
CA THR A 6 -17.97 -49.11 25.37
C THR A 6 -17.92 -47.69 24.86
N VAL A 7 -16.72 -47.15 24.68
CA VAL A 7 -16.44 -45.87 24.04
C VAL A 7 -16.65 -46.04 22.51
N PRO A 8 -17.43 -45.19 21.84
CA PRO A 8 -17.56 -45.22 20.40
C PRO A 8 -16.23 -44.83 19.75
N GLN A 9 -15.66 -45.71 18.95
CA GLN A 9 -14.53 -45.39 18.09
C GLN A 9 -15.00 -44.45 16.97
N HIS A 10 -14.42 -43.27 16.90
CA HIS A 10 -14.55 -42.42 15.74
C HIS A 10 -13.90 -43.06 14.52
N PRO A 11 -14.53 -43.05 13.34
CA PRO A 11 -13.92 -43.58 12.14
C PRO A 11 -12.72 -42.69 11.75
N ALA A 12 -11.53 -43.29 11.82
CA ALA A 12 -10.34 -42.77 11.20
C ALA A 12 -10.51 -42.89 9.69
N GLY A 13 -10.32 -41.80 8.96
CA GLY A 13 -10.12 -41.89 7.52
C GLY A 13 -10.85 -40.83 6.69
N SER A 14 -10.51 -39.55 6.83
CA SER A 14 -10.59 -38.66 5.69
C SER A 14 -9.18 -38.50 5.13
N THR A 15 -8.84 -39.35 4.14
CA THR A 15 -7.68 -39.16 3.28
C THR A 15 -7.83 -37.81 2.58
N VAL A 16 -7.07 -36.83 3.06
CA VAL A 16 -6.99 -35.47 2.51
C VAL A 16 -6.41 -35.58 1.11
N ALA A 17 -7.18 -35.22 0.11
CA ALA A 17 -6.69 -34.92 -1.24
C ALA A 17 -5.78 -33.69 -1.20
N THR A 18 -4.52 -33.86 -0.79
CA THR A 18 -3.61 -32.78 -0.39
C THR A 18 -2.78 -32.19 -1.53
N GLY A 19 -2.76 -32.80 -2.73
CA GLY A 19 -1.89 -32.34 -3.83
C GLY A 19 -2.51 -31.25 -4.69
N SER A 20 -3.72 -31.44 -5.21
CA SER A 20 -4.35 -30.52 -6.19
C SER A 20 -4.83 -29.19 -5.57
N SER A 21 -5.21 -29.17 -4.30
CA SER A 21 -5.61 -27.97 -3.60
C SER A 21 -4.44 -27.03 -3.30
N SER A 22 -3.24 -27.56 -3.06
CA SER A 22 -2.03 -26.76 -2.81
C SER A 22 -1.56 -26.05 -4.07
N VAL A 23 -1.48 -26.72 -5.22
CA VAL A 23 -1.08 -26.10 -6.50
C VAL A 23 -2.02 -24.95 -6.85
N ARG A 24 -3.34 -25.17 -6.75
CA ARG A 24 -4.35 -24.15 -7.05
C ARG A 24 -4.24 -22.94 -6.12
N ALA A 25 -4.00 -23.15 -4.83
CA ALA A 25 -3.80 -22.05 -3.86
C ALA A 25 -2.60 -21.17 -4.26
N TRP A 26 -1.49 -21.77 -4.66
CA TRP A 26 -0.31 -21.02 -5.10
C TRP A 26 -0.48 -20.36 -6.47
N THR A 27 -1.19 -21.00 -7.41
CA THR A 27 -1.55 -20.37 -8.70
C THR A 27 -2.40 -19.13 -8.49
N VAL A 28 -3.44 -19.21 -7.65
CA VAL A 28 -4.25 -18.03 -7.28
C VAL A 28 -3.40 -16.96 -6.60
N THR A 29 -2.53 -17.34 -5.67
CA THR A 29 -1.63 -16.38 -5.00
C THR A 29 -0.70 -15.70 -6.01
N ALA A 30 -0.11 -16.43 -6.94
CA ALA A 30 0.76 -15.86 -7.98
C ALA A 30 0.00 -14.86 -8.89
N LEU A 31 -1.23 -15.21 -9.31
CA LEU A 31 -2.08 -14.29 -10.07
C LEU A 31 -2.41 -13.01 -9.28
N LEU A 32 -2.62 -13.13 -7.96
CA LEU A 32 -2.89 -11.97 -7.11
C LEU A 32 -1.63 -11.13 -6.87
N VAL A 33 -0.44 -11.71 -6.85
CA VAL A 33 0.82 -10.96 -6.87
C VAL A 33 0.93 -10.15 -8.16
N VAL A 34 0.69 -10.77 -9.32
CA VAL A 34 0.68 -10.08 -10.63
C VAL A 34 -0.39 -8.98 -10.66
N PHE A 35 -1.59 -9.22 -10.10
CA PHE A 35 -2.63 -8.22 -9.94
C PHE A 35 -2.13 -6.97 -9.20
N MET A 36 -1.44 -7.17 -8.08
CA MET A 36 -0.86 -6.05 -7.34
C MET A 36 0.30 -5.37 -8.08
N MET A 37 1.06 -6.14 -8.87
CA MET A 37 2.10 -5.56 -9.73
C MET A 37 1.50 -4.63 -10.79
N VAL A 38 0.46 -5.06 -11.50
CA VAL A 38 -0.24 -4.22 -12.50
C VAL A 38 -0.86 -3.00 -11.84
N ASN A 39 -1.54 -3.18 -10.71
CA ASN A 39 -2.15 -2.09 -9.95
C ASN A 39 -1.15 -0.98 -9.55
N PHE A 40 0.09 -1.34 -9.20
CA PHE A 40 1.11 -0.35 -8.86
C PHE A 40 1.87 0.20 -10.07
N ALA A 41 1.94 -0.56 -11.16
CA ALA A 41 2.39 -0.05 -12.45
C ALA A 41 1.47 1.10 -12.93
N ASP A 42 0.15 0.92 -12.83
CA ASP A 42 -0.86 1.94 -13.16
C ASP A 42 -0.72 3.23 -12.34
N LYS A 43 -0.37 3.10 -11.06
CA LYS A 43 -0.11 4.26 -10.20
C LYS A 43 1.16 5.01 -10.58
N SER A 44 2.17 4.31 -11.08
CA SER A 44 3.49 4.89 -11.39
C SER A 44 3.57 5.55 -12.76
N VAL A 45 2.74 5.14 -13.72
CA VAL A 45 2.87 5.54 -15.13
C VAL A 45 2.80 7.05 -15.34
N LEU A 46 1.91 7.76 -14.64
CA LEU A 46 1.83 9.21 -14.80
C LEU A 46 3.08 9.92 -14.27
N GLY A 47 3.65 9.43 -13.18
CA GLY A 47 4.91 9.97 -12.66
C GLY A 47 6.07 9.76 -13.64
N LEU A 48 6.14 8.57 -14.25
CA LEU A 48 7.15 8.25 -15.27
C LEU A 48 7.00 9.09 -16.54
N ALA A 49 5.78 9.46 -16.91
CA ALA A 49 5.42 10.25 -18.10
C ALA A 49 5.10 11.72 -17.76
N ALA A 50 5.48 12.21 -16.58
CA ALA A 50 5.04 13.53 -16.09
C ALA A 50 5.43 14.67 -17.02
N ASP A 51 6.66 14.67 -17.52
CA ASP A 51 7.18 15.74 -18.35
C ASP A 51 6.54 15.73 -19.76
N GLU A 52 6.34 14.54 -20.31
CA GLU A 52 5.69 14.32 -21.60
C GLU A 52 4.20 14.73 -21.56
N ILE A 53 3.48 14.35 -20.50
CA ILE A 53 2.07 14.74 -20.31
C ILE A 53 1.94 16.25 -20.13
N ARG A 54 2.84 16.85 -19.32
CA ARG A 54 2.82 18.29 -19.09
C ARG A 54 3.12 19.08 -20.36
N ALA A 55 4.07 18.62 -21.17
CA ALA A 55 4.40 19.23 -22.44
C ALA A 55 3.25 19.10 -23.44
N ASP A 56 2.69 17.91 -23.62
CA ASP A 56 1.63 17.61 -24.59
C ASP A 56 0.30 18.32 -24.26
N LEU A 57 -0.07 18.39 -22.99
CA LEU A 57 -1.33 19.01 -22.53
C LEU A 57 -1.14 20.47 -22.04
N HIS A 58 0.05 21.05 -22.18
CA HIS A 58 0.40 22.40 -21.74
C HIS A 58 0.04 22.67 -20.25
N LEU A 59 0.38 21.71 -19.37
CA LEU A 59 0.04 21.78 -17.96
C LEU A 59 1.17 22.36 -17.12
N SER A 60 0.80 23.23 -16.16
CA SER A 60 1.70 23.56 -15.08
C SER A 60 1.91 22.35 -14.14
N ALA A 61 2.95 22.38 -13.33
CA ALA A 61 3.20 21.32 -12.36
C ALA A 61 2.05 21.19 -11.35
N THR A 62 1.44 22.32 -10.94
CA THR A 62 0.26 22.33 -10.07
C THR A 62 -0.93 21.58 -10.71
N ARG A 63 -1.26 21.89 -11.96
CA ARG A 63 -2.37 21.23 -12.66
C ARG A 63 -2.13 19.73 -12.84
N PHE A 64 -0.91 19.34 -13.16
CA PHE A 64 -0.51 17.92 -13.23
C PHE A 64 -0.60 17.24 -11.85
N GLY A 65 -0.10 17.89 -10.80
CA GLY A 65 -0.20 17.40 -9.43
C GLY A 65 -1.66 17.21 -9.00
N LEU A 66 -2.55 18.16 -9.30
CA LEU A 66 -4.00 18.05 -9.04
C LEU A 66 -4.64 16.89 -9.80
N ALA A 67 -4.25 16.67 -11.06
CA ALA A 67 -4.74 15.52 -11.83
C ALA A 67 -4.33 14.17 -11.21
N ASN A 68 -3.11 14.07 -10.67
CA ASN A 68 -2.69 12.89 -9.91
C ASN A 68 -3.41 12.77 -8.55
N SER A 69 -3.63 13.88 -7.87
CA SER A 69 -4.39 13.92 -6.61
C SER A 69 -5.83 13.45 -6.81
N ALA A 70 -6.45 13.73 -7.95
CA ALA A 70 -7.81 13.32 -8.28
C ALA A 70 -8.03 11.79 -8.21
N PHE A 71 -6.99 10.99 -8.44
CA PHE A 71 -7.03 9.55 -8.24
C PHE A 71 -7.48 9.17 -6.82
N PHE A 72 -7.06 9.90 -5.81
CA PHE A 72 -7.35 9.59 -4.41
C PHE A 72 -8.74 10.04 -3.94
N LEU A 73 -9.47 10.85 -4.73
CA LEU A 73 -10.80 11.35 -4.36
C LEU A 73 -11.79 10.22 -4.07
N LEU A 74 -11.91 9.28 -4.99
CA LEU A 74 -12.81 8.13 -4.82
C LEU A 74 -12.11 6.87 -4.33
N PHE A 75 -10.78 6.85 -4.24
CA PHE A 75 -10.00 5.69 -3.79
C PHE A 75 -10.44 5.21 -2.41
N SER A 76 -10.48 6.11 -1.43
CA SER A 76 -10.87 5.77 -0.05
C SER A 76 -12.35 5.43 0.08
N VAL A 77 -13.22 6.15 -0.64
CA VAL A 77 -14.66 5.90 -0.64
C VAL A 77 -14.94 4.53 -1.22
N ALA A 78 -14.36 4.22 -2.37
CA ALA A 78 -14.52 2.91 -3.01
C ALA A 78 -13.97 1.77 -2.14
N ALA A 79 -12.83 1.97 -1.47
CA ALA A 79 -12.29 0.98 -0.54
C ALA A 79 -13.28 0.62 0.58
N VAL A 80 -13.98 1.60 1.12
CA VAL A 80 -15.02 1.38 2.16
C VAL A 80 -16.26 0.72 1.56
N VAL A 81 -16.80 1.24 0.47
CA VAL A 81 -18.04 0.74 -0.16
C VAL A 81 -17.86 -0.70 -0.64
N VAL A 82 -16.77 -0.97 -1.37
CA VAL A 82 -16.49 -2.32 -1.87
C VAL A 82 -16.07 -3.25 -0.73
N GLY A 83 -15.37 -2.75 0.29
CA GLY A 83 -15.08 -3.51 1.51
C GLY A 83 -16.35 -4.05 2.19
N LEU A 84 -17.39 -3.23 2.28
CA LEU A 84 -18.71 -3.66 2.78
C LEU A 84 -19.44 -4.61 1.83
N ALA A 85 -19.28 -4.42 0.51
CA ALA A 85 -19.84 -5.32 -0.50
C ALA A 85 -19.11 -6.67 -0.59
N ALA A 86 -17.82 -6.72 -0.23
CA ALA A 86 -16.98 -7.91 -0.24
C ALA A 86 -17.51 -9.04 0.67
N ASP A 87 -18.28 -8.68 1.71
CA ASP A 87 -18.94 -9.67 2.58
C ASP A 87 -20.07 -10.43 1.84
N ARG A 88 -20.62 -9.86 0.78
CA ARG A 88 -21.76 -10.39 0.03
C ARG A 88 -21.39 -10.91 -1.37
N MET A 89 -20.28 -10.47 -1.92
CA MET A 89 -19.79 -10.86 -3.25
C MET A 89 -18.61 -11.80 -3.16
N SER A 90 -18.42 -12.63 -4.21
CA SER A 90 -17.21 -13.46 -4.26
C SER A 90 -15.98 -12.59 -4.55
N PRO A 91 -14.85 -12.80 -3.85
CA PRO A 91 -13.60 -12.13 -4.17
C PRO A 91 -13.18 -12.30 -5.62
N LYS A 92 -13.46 -13.47 -6.24
CA LYS A 92 -13.20 -13.70 -7.66
C LYS A 92 -13.94 -12.70 -8.55
N ALA A 93 -15.22 -12.48 -8.32
CA ALA A 93 -16.03 -11.54 -9.11
C ALA A 93 -15.58 -10.08 -8.89
N LEU A 94 -15.28 -9.72 -7.63
CA LEU A 94 -14.79 -8.37 -7.30
C LEU A 94 -13.47 -8.05 -8.00
N LEU A 95 -12.50 -8.95 -7.93
CA LEU A 95 -11.18 -8.76 -8.57
C LEU A 95 -11.28 -8.67 -10.09
N LEU A 96 -12.15 -9.49 -10.70
CA LEU A 96 -12.42 -9.42 -12.14
C LEU A 96 -13.03 -8.07 -12.52
N MET A 97 -14.06 -7.65 -11.79
CA MET A 97 -14.73 -6.36 -12.01
C MET A 97 -13.73 -5.20 -11.89
N MET A 98 -12.89 -5.21 -10.87
CA MET A 98 -11.88 -4.18 -10.65
C MET A 98 -10.88 -4.14 -11.80
N ALA A 99 -10.34 -5.29 -12.23
CA ALA A 99 -9.39 -5.38 -13.34
C ALA A 99 -9.97 -4.84 -14.66
N VAL A 100 -11.22 -5.17 -14.97
CA VAL A 100 -11.91 -4.64 -16.15
C VAL A 100 -12.17 -3.14 -16.03
N LEU A 101 -12.68 -2.68 -14.87
CA LEU A 101 -12.99 -1.27 -14.65
C LEU A 101 -11.73 -0.38 -14.74
N TRP A 102 -10.60 -0.78 -14.13
CA TRP A 102 -9.40 0.04 -14.24
C TRP A 102 -8.81 0.05 -15.65
N SER A 103 -8.89 -1.09 -16.37
CA SER A 103 -8.43 -1.15 -17.75
C SER A 103 -9.26 -0.22 -18.65
N VAL A 104 -10.59 -0.23 -18.49
CA VAL A 104 -11.50 0.65 -19.24
C VAL A 104 -11.34 2.11 -18.83
N ALA A 105 -11.10 2.39 -17.56
CA ALA A 105 -10.92 3.76 -17.05
C ALA A 105 -9.73 4.51 -17.67
N GLN A 106 -8.73 3.79 -18.18
CA GLN A 106 -7.56 4.39 -18.84
C GLN A 106 -7.80 4.73 -20.32
N VAL A 107 -8.74 4.03 -20.97
CA VAL A 107 -8.98 4.15 -22.42
C VAL A 107 -9.28 5.59 -22.86
N PRO A 108 -10.14 6.37 -22.19
CA PRO A 108 -10.42 7.74 -22.60
C PRO A 108 -9.16 8.62 -22.63
N ALA A 109 -8.30 8.52 -21.63
CA ALA A 109 -7.05 9.27 -21.57
C ALA A 109 -6.01 8.76 -22.62
N ALA A 110 -6.06 7.48 -22.96
CA ALA A 110 -5.20 6.87 -23.98
C ALA A 110 -5.62 7.26 -25.41
N ILE A 111 -6.92 7.45 -25.67
CA ILE A 111 -7.44 7.90 -26.96
C ILE A 111 -7.13 9.39 -27.19
N GLY A 112 -7.30 10.24 -26.14
CA GLY A 112 -7.08 11.68 -26.23
C GLY A 112 -7.94 12.48 -25.26
N GLY A 113 -8.04 13.77 -25.48
CA GLY A 113 -8.89 14.65 -24.69
C GLY A 113 -8.16 15.30 -23.52
N GLY A 114 -7.74 16.40 -23.42
CA GLY A 114 -7.07 17.27 -22.46
C GLY A 114 -7.16 16.92 -20.97
N LEU A 115 -6.88 17.89 -20.13
CA LEU A 115 -6.84 17.75 -18.67
C LEU A 115 -8.12 17.17 -18.06
N ALA A 116 -9.30 17.58 -18.57
CA ALA A 116 -10.58 17.13 -18.01
C ALA A 116 -10.75 15.59 -18.15
N VAL A 117 -10.42 15.04 -19.32
CA VAL A 117 -10.48 13.58 -19.56
C VAL A 117 -9.46 12.86 -18.69
N LEU A 118 -8.25 13.39 -18.54
CA LEU A 118 -7.23 12.83 -17.68
C LEU A 118 -7.71 12.79 -16.22
N VAL A 119 -8.27 13.89 -15.70
CA VAL A 119 -8.81 13.98 -14.33
C VAL A 119 -9.95 12.99 -14.10
N VAL A 120 -10.93 12.97 -15.01
CA VAL A 120 -12.08 12.05 -14.90
C VAL A 120 -11.61 10.60 -14.92
N SER A 121 -10.72 10.25 -15.86
CA SER A 121 -10.10 8.93 -15.97
C SER A 121 -9.39 8.55 -14.64
N ARG A 122 -8.66 9.48 -14.00
CA ARG A 122 -7.98 9.26 -12.72
C ARG A 122 -8.94 9.04 -11.56
N VAL A 123 -10.04 9.77 -11.49
CA VAL A 123 -11.07 9.58 -10.45
C VAL A 123 -11.69 8.20 -10.56
N PHE A 124 -12.08 7.78 -11.77
CA PHE A 124 -12.64 6.43 -12.00
C PHE A 124 -11.61 5.32 -11.76
N LEU A 125 -10.37 5.53 -12.18
CA LEU A 125 -9.27 4.59 -11.91
C LEU A 125 -9.07 4.42 -10.40
N GLY A 126 -9.06 5.52 -9.65
CA GLY A 126 -8.95 5.48 -8.18
C GLY A 126 -10.10 4.72 -7.52
N ALA A 127 -11.33 4.89 -8.00
CA ALA A 127 -12.48 4.12 -7.53
C ALA A 127 -12.34 2.62 -7.81
N ALA A 128 -11.85 2.25 -9.00
CA ALA A 128 -11.64 0.86 -9.38
C ALA A 128 -10.50 0.19 -8.58
N GLU A 129 -9.48 0.94 -8.20
CA GLU A 129 -8.28 0.41 -7.55
C GLU A 129 -8.27 0.49 -6.01
N GLY A 130 -9.09 1.36 -5.42
CA GLY A 130 -9.11 1.59 -3.97
C GLY A 130 -9.22 0.32 -3.12
N PRO A 131 -10.12 -0.61 -3.43
CA PRO A 131 -10.29 -1.85 -2.69
C PRO A 131 -9.32 -2.97 -3.10
N ALA A 132 -8.43 -2.77 -4.07
CA ALA A 132 -7.59 -3.81 -4.68
C ALA A 132 -6.77 -4.60 -3.64
N PHE A 133 -6.05 -3.90 -2.77
CA PHE A 133 -5.18 -4.54 -1.79
C PHE A 133 -5.95 -5.39 -0.77
N PRO A 134 -6.98 -4.88 -0.06
CA PRO A 134 -7.72 -5.68 0.90
C PRO A 134 -8.44 -6.87 0.26
N VAL A 135 -9.01 -6.71 -0.94
CA VAL A 135 -9.70 -7.81 -1.63
C VAL A 135 -8.70 -8.87 -2.10
N ALA A 136 -7.54 -8.49 -2.64
CA ALA A 136 -6.47 -9.43 -3.01
C ALA A 136 -5.94 -10.20 -1.79
N GLN A 137 -5.73 -9.52 -0.66
CA GLN A 137 -5.33 -10.15 0.59
C GLN A 137 -6.40 -11.17 1.06
N GLN A 138 -7.67 -10.78 1.10
CA GLN A 138 -8.77 -11.65 1.49
C GLN A 138 -8.85 -12.89 0.58
N ALA A 139 -8.77 -12.69 -0.74
CA ALA A 139 -8.81 -13.77 -1.72
C ALA A 139 -7.66 -14.77 -1.54
N ALA A 140 -6.43 -14.30 -1.35
CA ALA A 140 -5.26 -15.15 -1.14
C ALA A 140 -5.37 -15.94 0.18
N LEU A 141 -5.67 -15.24 1.28
CA LEU A 141 -5.69 -15.83 2.62
C LEU A 141 -6.82 -16.86 2.81
N ALA A 142 -7.88 -16.81 2.00
CA ALA A 142 -8.97 -17.79 2.00
C ALA A 142 -8.53 -19.20 1.54
N TRP A 143 -7.35 -19.36 0.95
CA TRP A 143 -6.80 -20.66 0.53
C TRP A 143 -5.97 -21.35 1.59
N PHE A 144 -5.54 -20.63 2.62
CA PHE A 144 -4.57 -21.12 3.60
C PHE A 144 -5.14 -21.15 5.03
N PRO A 145 -4.84 -22.19 5.81
CA PRO A 145 -5.18 -22.23 7.24
C PRO A 145 -4.42 -21.11 7.96
N ASN A 146 -4.95 -20.65 9.09
CA ASN A 146 -4.47 -19.46 9.80
C ASN A 146 -2.94 -19.45 10.05
N GLN A 147 -2.38 -20.61 10.38
CA GLN A 147 -0.95 -20.78 10.67
C GLN A 147 -0.04 -20.57 9.45
N ARG A 148 -0.57 -20.68 8.22
CA ARG A 148 0.19 -20.59 6.97
C ARG A 148 -0.11 -19.33 6.16
N ARG A 149 -0.86 -18.36 6.69
CA ARG A 149 -1.28 -17.14 5.99
C ARG A 149 -0.19 -16.08 5.84
N ASN A 150 0.88 -16.15 6.65
CA ASN A 150 1.92 -15.12 6.64
C ASN A 150 2.64 -14.99 5.30
N LEU A 151 3.02 -16.11 4.69
CA LEU A 151 3.77 -16.08 3.43
C LEU A 151 2.92 -15.59 2.24
N PRO A 152 1.70 -16.11 1.97
CA PRO A 152 0.84 -15.55 0.94
C PRO A 152 0.56 -14.06 1.12
N GLY A 153 0.26 -13.62 2.34
CA GLY A 153 0.02 -12.21 2.65
C GLY A 153 1.24 -11.32 2.38
N ALA A 154 2.43 -11.80 2.74
CA ALA A 154 3.68 -11.10 2.46
C ALA A 154 3.96 -11.00 0.95
N LEU A 155 3.69 -12.06 0.18
CA LEU A 155 3.86 -12.06 -1.27
C LEU A 155 2.93 -11.06 -1.97
N ILE A 156 1.67 -10.96 -1.54
CA ILE A 156 0.73 -9.94 -2.05
C ILE A 156 1.28 -8.52 -1.78
N THR A 157 1.81 -8.29 -0.58
CA THR A 157 2.42 -6.99 -0.24
C THR A 157 3.69 -6.73 -1.07
N LEU A 158 4.50 -7.76 -1.30
CA LEU A 158 5.70 -7.65 -2.14
C LEU A 158 5.34 -7.33 -3.59
N GLY A 159 4.21 -7.83 -4.11
CA GLY A 159 3.68 -7.51 -5.43
C GLY A 159 3.54 -6.00 -5.67
N VAL A 160 3.20 -5.24 -4.65
CA VAL A 160 3.15 -3.75 -4.69
C VAL A 160 4.51 -3.16 -5.12
N THR A 161 5.56 -3.56 -4.45
CA THR A 161 6.91 -3.04 -4.71
C THR A 161 7.48 -3.58 -6.02
N LEU A 162 7.30 -4.88 -6.28
CA LEU A 162 7.72 -5.52 -7.53
C LEU A 162 7.01 -4.89 -8.75
N GLY A 163 5.76 -4.45 -8.57
CA GLY A 163 5.02 -3.75 -9.62
C GLY A 163 5.78 -2.55 -10.15
N VAL A 164 6.25 -1.67 -9.28
CA VAL A 164 7.03 -0.49 -9.70
C VAL A 164 8.43 -0.90 -10.20
N ILE A 165 9.12 -1.80 -9.50
CA ILE A 165 10.48 -2.22 -9.86
C ILE A 165 10.53 -2.81 -11.27
N VAL A 166 9.58 -3.67 -11.61
CA VAL A 166 9.55 -4.35 -12.91
C VAL A 166 8.99 -3.44 -14.00
N SER A 167 7.96 -2.65 -13.71
CA SER A 167 7.28 -1.86 -14.73
C SER A 167 7.99 -0.55 -15.08
N ALA A 168 8.68 0.09 -14.12
CA ALA A 168 9.21 1.44 -14.34
C ALA A 168 10.21 1.52 -15.52
N PRO A 169 11.20 0.64 -15.67
CA PRO A 169 12.10 0.70 -16.83
C PRO A 169 11.36 0.45 -18.15
N GLY A 170 10.46 -0.54 -18.19
CA GLY A 170 9.69 -0.89 -19.38
C GLY A 170 8.71 0.22 -19.79
N LEU A 171 7.97 0.78 -18.82
CA LEU A 171 7.05 1.90 -19.09
C LEU A 171 7.80 3.17 -19.50
N SER A 172 8.96 3.48 -18.89
CA SER A 172 9.80 4.61 -19.32
C SER A 172 10.25 4.45 -20.78
N TRP A 173 10.66 3.25 -21.17
CA TRP A 173 11.03 2.96 -22.57
C TRP A 173 9.83 3.14 -23.51
N VAL A 174 8.65 2.63 -23.16
CA VAL A 174 7.42 2.81 -23.97
C VAL A 174 7.07 4.30 -24.09
N VAL A 175 7.12 5.05 -22.99
CA VAL A 175 6.83 6.50 -23.00
C VAL A 175 7.76 7.25 -23.95
N GLN A 176 9.06 6.95 -23.95
CA GLN A 176 10.04 7.64 -24.76
C GLN A 176 9.94 7.31 -26.26
N HIS A 177 9.66 6.05 -26.61
CA HIS A 177 9.66 5.60 -28.00
C HIS A 177 8.28 5.66 -28.67
N HIS A 178 7.22 5.56 -27.89
CA HIS A 178 5.84 5.47 -28.37
C HIS A 178 4.88 6.50 -27.75
N GLY A 179 5.38 7.31 -26.83
CA GLY A 179 4.61 8.34 -26.12
C GLY A 179 3.80 7.80 -24.92
N TRP A 180 3.38 8.71 -24.06
CA TRP A 180 2.70 8.39 -22.79
C TRP A 180 1.32 7.70 -22.98
N ARG A 181 0.62 8.00 -24.09
CA ARG A 181 -0.66 7.34 -24.38
C ARG A 181 -0.48 5.85 -24.68
N ALA A 182 0.62 5.49 -25.36
CA ALA A 182 0.96 4.08 -25.59
C ALA A 182 1.18 3.32 -24.29
N ALA A 183 1.79 3.95 -23.27
CA ALA A 183 1.95 3.33 -21.96
C ALA A 183 0.61 3.05 -21.28
N LEU A 184 -0.39 3.92 -21.42
CA LEU A 184 -1.75 3.67 -20.93
C LEU A 184 -2.42 2.50 -21.66
N TRP A 185 -2.23 2.39 -22.99
CA TRP A 185 -2.72 1.23 -23.75
C TRP A 185 -2.07 -0.08 -23.32
N VAL A 186 -0.75 -0.07 -23.07
CA VAL A 186 -0.02 -1.24 -22.56
C VAL A 186 -0.60 -1.69 -21.22
N LEU A 187 -0.86 -0.75 -20.31
CA LEU A 187 -1.42 -1.06 -18.99
C LEU A 187 -2.87 -1.56 -19.08
N ALA A 188 -3.71 -0.91 -19.91
CA ALA A 188 -5.07 -1.36 -20.15
C ALA A 188 -5.08 -2.80 -20.72
N ALA A 189 -4.23 -3.08 -21.70
CA ALA A 189 -4.09 -4.41 -22.29
C ALA A 189 -3.59 -5.43 -21.26
N THR A 190 -2.59 -5.08 -20.44
CA THR A 190 -2.07 -5.96 -19.38
C THR A 190 -3.14 -6.29 -18.35
N GLY A 191 -3.96 -5.31 -17.96
CA GLY A 191 -5.09 -5.52 -17.06
C GLY A 191 -6.14 -6.47 -17.65
N LEU A 192 -6.48 -6.34 -18.94
CA LEU A 192 -7.40 -7.25 -19.63
C LEU A 192 -6.83 -8.66 -19.80
N VAL A 193 -5.54 -8.78 -20.12
CA VAL A 193 -4.84 -10.08 -20.17
C VAL A 193 -4.88 -10.76 -18.80
N TRP A 194 -4.61 -9.99 -17.73
CA TRP A 194 -4.75 -10.52 -16.39
C TRP A 194 -6.21 -10.93 -16.09
N ALA A 195 -7.20 -10.13 -16.47
CA ALA A 195 -8.61 -10.45 -16.28
C ALA A 195 -9.00 -11.75 -16.99
N ALA A 196 -8.52 -11.96 -18.23
CA ALA A 196 -8.73 -13.21 -18.97
C ALA A 196 -8.08 -14.41 -18.26
N ALA A 197 -6.83 -14.27 -17.81
CA ALA A 197 -6.17 -15.31 -17.01
C ALA A 197 -6.92 -15.59 -15.70
N TRP A 198 -7.46 -14.55 -15.05
CA TRP A 198 -8.25 -14.69 -13.83
C TRP A 198 -9.59 -15.40 -14.05
N VAL A 199 -10.26 -15.20 -15.18
CA VAL A 199 -11.46 -15.95 -15.54
C VAL A 199 -11.16 -17.44 -15.59
N VAL A 200 -10.06 -17.83 -16.23
CA VAL A 200 -9.67 -19.24 -16.46
C VAL A 200 -9.13 -19.88 -15.19
N PHE A 201 -8.17 -19.28 -14.54
CA PHE A 201 -7.41 -19.87 -13.43
C PHE A 201 -7.83 -19.39 -12.05
N GLY A 202 -8.50 -18.24 -11.95
CA GLY A 202 -8.97 -17.67 -10.69
C GLY A 202 -10.05 -18.49 -10.04
N ALA A 203 -10.03 -18.58 -8.72
CA ALA A 203 -11.05 -19.28 -7.95
C ALA A 203 -11.17 -18.71 -6.53
N ASP A 204 -12.34 -18.85 -5.93
CA ASP A 204 -12.56 -18.51 -4.52
C ASP A 204 -12.01 -19.60 -3.60
N GLY A 205 -11.36 -19.20 -2.51
CA GLY A 205 -10.83 -20.12 -1.50
C GLY A 205 -11.94 -20.76 -0.66
N ARG A 206 -11.68 -21.98 -0.19
CA ARG A 206 -12.63 -22.75 0.62
C ARG A 206 -12.75 -22.31 2.07
N HIS A 207 -11.70 -21.67 2.61
CA HIS A 207 -11.71 -21.08 3.94
C HIS A 207 -12.20 -19.64 3.87
N ARG A 208 -13.43 -19.44 3.41
CA ARG A 208 -14.12 -18.19 3.71
C ARG A 208 -13.97 -18.00 5.22
N THR A 209 -13.42 -16.89 5.66
CA THR A 209 -13.48 -16.48 7.06
C THR A 209 -14.98 -16.35 7.39
N ALA A 210 -15.60 -17.45 7.79
CA ALA A 210 -16.79 -17.38 8.59
C ALA A 210 -16.40 -16.44 9.74
N ALA A 211 -17.16 -15.39 9.94
CA ALA A 211 -17.18 -14.74 11.26
C ALA A 211 -17.21 -15.89 12.26
N PRO A 212 -16.40 -15.86 13.32
CA PRO A 212 -16.29 -16.99 14.24
C PRO A 212 -17.70 -17.40 14.65
N GLU A 213 -18.15 -18.57 14.19
CA GLU A 213 -19.44 -19.17 14.56
C GLU A 213 -19.51 -19.47 16.09
N GLY A 214 -18.52 -19.04 16.84
CA GLY A 214 -18.47 -19.06 18.31
C GLY A 214 -18.76 -17.72 18.97
N ALA A 215 -19.07 -16.65 18.23
CA ALA A 215 -19.45 -15.38 18.86
C ALA A 215 -20.88 -15.38 19.44
N ALA A 216 -21.68 -16.41 19.15
CA ALA A 216 -23.06 -16.53 19.65
C ALA A 216 -23.19 -17.29 21.00
N THR A 217 -22.13 -17.93 21.50
CA THR A 217 -22.20 -18.74 22.74
C THR A 217 -21.12 -18.43 23.77
N ALA A 218 -20.33 -17.38 23.58
CA ALA A 218 -19.50 -16.85 24.67
C ALA A 218 -20.26 -15.71 25.38
N SER A 219 -21.25 -16.08 26.19
CA SER A 219 -21.72 -15.28 27.32
C SER A 219 -20.64 -15.28 28.42
N VAL A 220 -19.46 -14.76 28.08
CA VAL A 220 -18.42 -14.44 29.04
C VAL A 220 -18.32 -12.92 29.08
N GLU A 221 -18.86 -12.38 30.19
CA GLU A 221 -18.73 -11.00 30.66
C GLU A 221 -18.75 -9.95 29.53
N ALA A 222 -19.83 -9.23 29.40
CA ALA A 222 -19.98 -8.02 28.59
C ALA A 222 -19.02 -6.91 29.10
N ARG A 223 -17.70 -7.10 28.90
CA ARG A 223 -16.77 -5.99 28.90
C ARG A 223 -17.19 -5.09 27.76
N SER A 224 -17.68 -3.92 28.07
CA SER A 224 -18.17 -2.95 27.11
C SER A 224 -17.10 -2.72 26.04
N VAL A 225 -17.37 -3.14 24.80
CA VAL A 225 -16.44 -2.93 23.67
C VAL A 225 -16.22 -1.42 23.56
N PRO A 226 -14.98 -0.92 23.69
CA PRO A 226 -14.71 0.51 23.68
C PRO A 226 -15.23 1.15 22.39
N SER A 227 -15.83 2.34 22.51
CA SER A 227 -16.34 3.07 21.36
C SER A 227 -15.21 3.47 20.41
N TYR A 228 -15.50 3.61 19.10
CA TYR A 228 -14.54 4.11 18.13
C TYR A 228 -13.92 5.44 18.55
N ARG A 229 -14.69 6.35 19.14
CA ARG A 229 -14.19 7.63 19.67
C ARG A 229 -13.05 7.44 20.65
N ARG A 230 -13.14 6.46 21.58
CA ARG A 230 -12.08 6.16 22.55
C ARG A 230 -10.85 5.56 21.87
N ILE A 231 -11.03 4.70 20.84
CA ILE A 231 -9.93 4.13 20.07
C ILE A 231 -9.19 5.23 19.30
N PHE A 232 -9.91 6.09 18.59
CA PHE A 232 -9.33 7.18 17.79
C PHE A 232 -8.67 8.27 18.66
N ALA A 233 -9.14 8.48 19.89
CA ALA A 233 -8.52 9.37 20.86
C ALA A 233 -7.31 8.76 21.56
N SER A 234 -7.00 7.46 21.35
CA SER A 234 -5.82 6.83 21.96
C SER A 234 -4.53 7.38 21.32
N ARG A 235 -3.53 7.64 22.16
CA ARG A 235 -2.25 8.19 21.71
C ARG A 235 -1.56 7.26 20.71
N THR A 236 -1.68 5.95 20.90
CA THR A 236 -1.11 4.95 19.98
C THR A 236 -1.76 5.00 18.61
N TRP A 237 -3.11 5.13 18.52
CA TRP A 237 -3.78 5.25 17.24
C TRP A 237 -3.36 6.53 16.51
N ILE A 238 -3.34 7.67 17.21
CA ILE A 238 -2.91 8.96 16.65
C ILE A 238 -1.45 8.86 16.19
N GLY A 239 -0.55 8.36 17.04
CA GLY A 239 0.87 8.23 16.73
C GLY A 239 1.15 7.36 15.52
N ALA A 240 0.50 6.19 15.43
CA ALA A 240 0.64 5.28 14.30
C ALA A 240 0.07 5.88 13.00
N THR A 241 -1.06 6.59 13.08
CA THR A 241 -1.70 7.24 11.94
C THR A 241 -0.86 8.40 11.41
N VAL A 242 -0.34 9.28 12.29
CA VAL A 242 0.56 10.38 11.90
C VAL A 242 1.84 9.84 11.29
N ALA A 243 2.49 8.87 11.92
CA ALA A 243 3.72 8.27 11.40
C ALA A 243 3.50 7.61 10.03
N TYR A 244 2.38 6.92 9.83
CA TYR A 244 2.07 6.33 8.53
C TYR A 244 1.63 7.37 7.49
N PHE A 245 0.95 8.44 7.87
CA PHE A 245 0.63 9.55 6.97
C PHE A 245 1.91 10.17 6.39
N THR A 246 2.91 10.46 7.23
CA THR A 246 4.18 11.03 6.77
C THR A 246 4.99 10.07 5.90
N SER A 247 4.95 8.78 6.22
CA SER A 247 5.51 7.72 5.39
C SER A 247 4.83 7.65 4.02
N TYR A 248 3.51 7.68 3.97
CA TYR A 248 2.74 7.61 2.72
C TYR A 248 2.91 8.86 1.86
N TRP A 249 3.16 10.03 2.46
CA TRP A 249 3.57 11.24 1.75
C TRP A 249 4.80 10.99 0.88
N SER A 250 5.82 10.34 1.44
CA SER A 250 7.04 9.99 0.71
C SER A 250 6.76 9.00 -0.42
N VAL A 251 5.87 8.03 -0.21
CA VAL A 251 5.43 7.09 -1.26
C VAL A 251 4.73 7.82 -2.40
N ALA A 252 3.83 8.76 -2.09
CA ALA A 252 3.13 9.54 -3.12
C ALA A 252 4.09 10.41 -3.93
N LEU A 253 5.12 10.99 -3.29
CA LEU A 253 6.15 11.75 -3.98
C LEU A 253 7.01 10.87 -4.89
N MET A 254 7.39 9.68 -4.41
CA MET A 254 8.12 8.70 -5.25
C MET A 254 7.35 8.31 -6.50
N LEU A 255 6.04 8.10 -6.39
CA LEU A 255 5.20 7.68 -7.51
C LEU A 255 5.02 8.78 -8.56
N VAL A 256 4.89 10.04 -8.12
CA VAL A 256 4.45 11.12 -9.02
C VAL A 256 5.60 12.02 -9.45
N TRP A 257 6.50 12.40 -8.55
CA TRP A 257 7.46 13.47 -8.80
C TRP A 257 8.93 13.02 -8.82
N LEU A 258 9.27 11.84 -8.28
CA LEU A 258 10.65 11.38 -8.28
C LEU A 258 11.23 11.23 -9.69
N PRO A 259 10.52 10.68 -10.70
CA PRO A 259 11.06 10.62 -12.07
C PRO A 259 11.41 12.00 -12.64
N SER A 260 10.51 12.99 -12.49
CA SER A 260 10.77 14.37 -12.93
C SER A 260 11.89 15.03 -12.14
N TYR A 261 12.01 14.76 -10.84
CA TYR A 261 13.14 15.29 -10.07
C TYR A 261 14.48 14.72 -10.53
N LEU A 262 14.56 13.42 -10.80
CA LEU A 262 15.77 12.81 -11.35
C LEU A 262 16.17 13.47 -12.68
N ARG A 263 15.20 13.72 -13.57
CA ARG A 263 15.44 14.34 -14.89
C ARG A 263 15.79 15.84 -14.76
N ASN A 264 14.89 16.62 -14.20
CA ASN A 264 14.94 18.08 -14.24
C ASN A 264 15.76 18.70 -13.09
N GLY A 265 15.83 18.03 -11.94
CA GLY A 265 16.59 18.50 -10.78
C GLY A 265 17.99 17.93 -10.68
N LEU A 266 18.22 16.70 -11.14
CA LEU A 266 19.50 16.00 -11.03
C LEU A 266 20.17 15.73 -12.37
N GLY A 267 19.53 16.03 -13.51
CA GLY A 267 20.13 15.96 -14.85
C GLY A 267 20.26 14.55 -15.44
N TYR A 268 19.51 13.56 -14.93
CA TYR A 268 19.49 12.23 -15.53
C TYR A 268 18.73 12.22 -16.86
N SER A 269 19.18 11.37 -17.80
CA SER A 269 18.38 11.08 -18.99
C SER A 269 17.08 10.36 -18.58
N ALA A 270 16.09 10.34 -19.47
CA ALA A 270 14.82 9.69 -19.19
C ALA A 270 14.97 8.16 -18.93
N ASP A 271 15.86 7.48 -19.70
CA ASP A 271 16.18 6.06 -19.47
C ASP A 271 16.86 5.81 -18.14
N GLN A 272 17.83 6.67 -17.79
CA GLN A 272 18.51 6.59 -16.49
C GLN A 272 17.52 6.83 -15.35
N ALA A 273 16.64 7.83 -15.44
CA ALA A 273 15.65 8.13 -14.44
C ALA A 273 14.66 6.96 -14.24
N GLY A 274 14.21 6.31 -15.33
CA GLY A 274 13.35 5.12 -15.29
C GLY A 274 14.00 3.92 -14.59
N THR A 275 15.33 3.80 -14.66
CA THR A 275 16.08 2.76 -13.95
C THR A 275 16.38 3.16 -12.50
N VAL A 276 16.80 4.39 -12.26
CA VAL A 276 17.21 4.89 -10.94
C VAL A 276 16.01 5.00 -9.98
N VAL A 277 14.81 5.31 -10.48
CA VAL A 277 13.58 5.38 -9.69
C VAL A 277 13.25 4.08 -8.95
N VAL A 278 13.80 2.96 -9.39
CA VAL A 278 13.65 1.64 -8.76
C VAL A 278 14.40 1.54 -7.41
N ALA A 279 15.47 2.32 -7.22
CA ALA A 279 16.33 2.22 -6.04
C ALA A 279 15.60 2.41 -4.70
N PRO A 280 14.80 3.46 -4.46
CA PRO A 280 14.08 3.61 -3.20
C PRO A 280 13.04 2.50 -2.96
N TRP A 281 12.42 1.96 -4.01
CA TRP A 281 11.49 0.83 -3.90
C TRP A 281 12.20 -0.46 -3.50
N THR A 282 13.38 -0.71 -4.05
CA THR A 282 14.21 -1.87 -3.69
C THR A 282 14.67 -1.77 -2.24
N ILE A 283 15.15 -0.60 -1.82
CA ILE A 283 15.52 -0.34 -0.42
C ILE A 283 14.30 -0.54 0.48
N GLY A 284 13.14 0.02 0.10
CA GLY A 284 11.89 -0.13 0.83
C GLY A 284 11.45 -1.58 1.00
N ALA A 285 11.60 -2.42 -0.03
CA ALA A 285 11.31 -3.86 0.05
C ALA A 285 12.22 -4.57 1.06
N VAL A 286 13.53 -4.31 0.98
CA VAL A 286 14.52 -4.89 1.92
C VAL A 286 14.20 -4.45 3.35
N VAL A 287 13.94 -3.16 3.56
CA VAL A 287 13.60 -2.60 4.87
C VAL A 287 12.32 -3.18 5.41
N LEU A 288 11.28 -3.34 4.57
CA LEU A 288 10.00 -3.96 4.95
C LEU A 288 10.19 -5.38 5.50
N LEU A 289 10.99 -6.19 4.83
CA LEU A 289 11.29 -7.56 5.26
C LEU A 289 12.16 -7.58 6.52
N ALA A 290 13.20 -6.75 6.56
CA ALA A 290 14.11 -6.64 7.70
C ALA A 290 13.37 -6.19 8.98
N GLN A 291 12.55 -5.13 8.90
CA GLN A 291 11.78 -4.64 10.04
C GLN A 291 10.76 -5.67 10.55
N ALA A 292 10.08 -6.40 9.64
CA ALA A 292 9.17 -7.47 10.04
C ALA A 292 9.91 -8.59 10.80
N GLY A 293 11.10 -8.97 10.33
CA GLY A 293 11.96 -9.93 11.02
C GLY A 293 12.46 -9.42 12.39
N ILE A 294 12.92 -8.17 12.45
CA ILE A 294 13.44 -7.54 13.67
C ILE A 294 12.31 -7.40 14.71
N THR A 295 11.17 -6.82 14.34
CA THR A 295 10.04 -6.63 15.25
C THR A 295 9.52 -7.97 15.77
N GLY A 296 9.40 -8.97 14.89
CA GLY A 296 8.98 -10.31 15.28
C GLY A 296 9.98 -11.00 16.25
N ARG A 297 11.29 -10.86 16.02
CA ARG A 297 12.34 -11.40 16.93
C ARG A 297 12.31 -10.71 18.30
N LEU A 298 12.20 -9.37 18.31
CA LEU A 298 12.15 -8.59 19.54
C LEU A 298 10.94 -8.98 20.39
N MET A 299 9.75 -9.09 19.79
CA MET A 299 8.54 -9.49 20.49
C MET A 299 8.62 -10.92 21.03
N ARG A 300 9.16 -11.88 20.26
CA ARG A 300 9.39 -13.25 20.77
C ARG A 300 10.38 -13.32 21.94
N ARG A 301 11.28 -12.34 22.06
CA ARG A 301 12.19 -12.19 23.20
C ARG A 301 11.57 -11.43 24.37
N GLY A 302 10.28 -11.15 24.35
CA GLY A 302 9.56 -10.45 25.43
C GLY A 302 9.76 -8.92 25.44
N VAL A 303 10.34 -8.34 24.39
CA VAL A 303 10.45 -6.88 24.29
C VAL A 303 9.07 -6.28 24.04
N SER A 304 8.74 -5.23 24.79
CA SER A 304 7.43 -4.55 24.69
C SER A 304 7.17 -4.04 23.28
N SER A 305 5.90 -4.04 22.87
CA SER A 305 5.47 -3.54 21.55
C SER A 305 5.86 -2.07 21.32
N ARG A 306 5.90 -1.26 22.37
CA ARG A 306 6.42 0.11 22.32
C ARG A 306 7.85 0.16 21.76
N ARG A 307 8.76 -0.69 22.24
CA ARG A 307 10.14 -0.75 21.76
C ARG A 307 10.25 -1.49 20.44
N ALA A 308 9.57 -2.63 20.31
CA ALA A 308 9.67 -3.46 19.12
C ALA A 308 9.05 -2.82 17.86
N ARG A 309 7.98 -2.05 17.99
CA ARG A 309 7.28 -1.38 16.88
C ARG A 309 7.48 0.13 16.91
N GLY A 310 7.18 0.79 18.03
CA GLY A 310 7.28 2.25 18.13
C GLY A 310 8.69 2.77 17.92
N TRP A 311 9.71 2.16 18.56
CA TRP A 311 11.09 2.62 18.41
C TRP A 311 11.71 2.18 17.08
N VAL A 312 11.50 0.94 16.64
CA VAL A 312 12.02 0.49 15.33
C VAL A 312 11.45 1.36 14.22
N GLY A 313 10.13 1.59 14.21
CA GLY A 313 9.50 2.47 13.23
C GLY A 313 9.98 3.92 13.35
N GLY A 314 10.10 4.43 14.58
CA GLY A 314 10.64 5.78 14.83
C GLY A 314 12.04 5.98 14.28
N TRP A 315 12.95 5.00 14.46
CA TRP A 315 14.30 5.08 13.91
C TRP A 315 14.34 4.99 12.38
N LEU A 316 13.45 4.19 11.76
CA LEU A 316 13.34 4.14 10.30
C LEU A 316 12.92 5.50 9.72
N LEU A 317 11.89 6.13 10.32
CA LEU A 317 11.44 7.45 9.90
C LEU A 317 12.49 8.53 10.19
N ALA A 318 13.18 8.48 11.34
CA ALA A 318 14.23 9.43 11.69
C ALA A 318 15.44 9.32 10.75
N ALA A 319 15.86 8.11 10.40
CA ALA A 319 16.92 7.89 9.42
C ALA A 319 16.51 8.38 8.03
N GLY A 320 15.28 8.10 7.61
CA GLY A 320 14.70 8.63 6.37
C GLY A 320 14.66 10.16 6.36
N ALA A 321 14.22 10.77 7.46
CA ALA A 321 14.22 12.22 7.64
C ALA A 321 15.64 12.81 7.53
N ALA A 322 16.62 12.21 8.21
CA ALA A 322 18.01 12.66 8.19
C ALA A 322 18.59 12.63 6.76
N CYS A 323 18.34 11.56 6.00
CA CYS A 323 18.77 11.49 4.61
C CYS A 323 18.14 12.59 3.74
N CYS A 324 16.83 12.82 3.87
CA CYS A 324 16.14 13.87 3.11
C CYS A 324 16.64 15.29 3.50
N LEU A 325 16.83 15.56 4.81
CA LEU A 325 17.29 16.85 5.31
C LEU A 325 18.78 17.11 5.03
N ALA A 326 19.58 16.07 4.86
CA ALA A 326 20.99 16.18 4.49
C ALA A 326 21.22 16.56 3.02
N LEU A 327 20.17 16.57 2.19
CA LEU A 327 20.28 16.80 0.74
C LEU A 327 21.05 18.09 0.35
N PRO A 328 20.88 19.24 1.06
CA PRO A 328 21.65 20.46 0.75
C PRO A 328 23.11 20.40 1.14
N LEU A 329 23.51 19.41 1.97
CA LEU A 329 24.88 19.29 2.49
C LEU A 329 25.80 18.51 1.55
N VAL A 330 25.24 17.96 0.46
CA VAL A 330 26.01 17.15 -0.51
C VAL A 330 25.92 17.74 -1.90
N ASP A 331 27.01 17.63 -2.64
CA ASP A 331 27.09 18.01 -4.04
C ASP A 331 27.07 16.76 -4.95
N GLY A 332 26.67 16.99 -6.20
CA GLY A 332 26.61 15.95 -7.23
C GLY A 332 25.35 15.10 -7.23
N SER A 333 24.89 14.76 -8.42
CA SER A 333 23.64 14.03 -8.64
C SER A 333 23.62 12.64 -7.99
N THR A 334 24.75 11.92 -8.03
CA THR A 334 24.85 10.57 -7.45
C THR A 334 24.66 10.57 -5.94
N ALA A 335 25.36 11.48 -5.21
CA ALA A 335 25.23 11.56 -3.76
C ALA A 335 23.80 11.94 -3.34
N LYS A 336 23.18 12.91 -4.03
CA LYS A 336 21.77 13.28 -3.83
C LYS A 336 20.83 12.12 -4.10
N THR A 337 21.05 11.36 -5.16
CA THR A 337 20.26 10.17 -5.49
C THR A 337 20.33 9.10 -4.41
N VAL A 338 21.51 8.84 -3.88
CA VAL A 338 21.68 7.88 -2.77
C VAL A 338 20.91 8.33 -1.53
N LEU A 339 21.00 9.62 -1.16
CA LEU A 339 20.25 10.16 -0.02
C LEU A 339 18.75 10.07 -0.23
N ILE A 340 18.25 10.38 -1.43
CA ILE A 340 16.83 10.27 -1.78
C ILE A 340 16.37 8.81 -1.72
N ALA A 341 17.15 7.90 -2.30
CA ALA A 341 16.82 6.48 -2.31
C ALA A 341 16.75 5.89 -0.89
N LEU A 342 17.72 6.23 -0.04
CA LEU A 342 17.70 5.85 1.38
C LEU A 342 16.56 6.55 2.13
N GLY A 343 16.41 7.86 1.95
CA GLY A 343 15.38 8.66 2.64
C GLY A 343 13.99 8.15 2.41
N PHE A 344 13.63 7.92 1.16
CA PHE A 344 12.31 7.42 0.78
C PHE A 344 12.13 5.92 0.99
N GLY A 345 13.19 5.11 0.78
CA GLY A 345 13.13 3.69 1.02
C GLY A 345 12.93 3.35 2.50
N LEU A 346 13.63 4.04 3.41
CA LEU A 346 13.44 3.91 4.85
C LEU A 346 12.10 4.52 5.28
N GLY A 347 11.84 5.77 4.85
CA GLY A 347 10.65 6.52 5.24
C GLY A 347 9.34 5.91 4.74
N GLY A 348 9.32 5.34 3.52
CA GLY A 348 8.16 4.71 2.89
C GLY A 348 7.74 3.35 3.46
N SER A 349 8.48 2.78 4.42
CA SER A 349 8.30 1.38 4.85
C SER A 349 7.43 1.19 6.11
N TYR A 350 6.68 2.20 6.57
CA TYR A 350 6.00 2.18 7.87
C TYR A 350 4.66 1.44 7.91
N ALA A 351 4.05 1.13 6.77
CA ALA A 351 2.69 0.58 6.65
C ALA A 351 2.40 -0.63 7.56
N THR A 352 3.31 -1.62 7.57
CA THR A 352 3.15 -2.85 8.36
C THR A 352 3.22 -2.59 9.87
N ILE A 353 4.10 -1.68 10.30
CA ILE A 353 4.20 -1.28 11.72
C ILE A 353 2.90 -0.61 12.16
N ALA A 354 2.37 0.34 11.37
CA ALA A 354 1.12 1.01 11.68
C ALA A 354 -0.05 0.02 11.80
N ALA A 355 -0.22 -0.83 10.79
CA ALA A 355 -1.31 -1.80 10.76
C ALA A 355 -1.25 -2.78 11.95
N THR A 356 -0.08 -3.34 12.23
CA THR A 356 0.07 -4.30 13.35
C THR A 356 -0.05 -3.63 14.72
N THR A 357 0.36 -2.37 14.85
CA THR A 357 0.21 -1.59 16.09
C THR A 357 -1.25 -1.29 16.39
N ILE A 358 -2.03 -0.89 15.37
CA ILE A 358 -3.46 -0.60 15.55
C ILE A 358 -4.25 -1.89 15.79
N ALA A 359 -3.92 -2.97 15.08
CA ALA A 359 -4.55 -4.27 15.30
C ALA A 359 -4.30 -4.83 16.71
N GLU A 360 -3.22 -4.42 17.39
CA GLU A 360 -2.95 -4.78 18.78
C GLU A 360 -3.84 -4.00 19.76
N VAL A 361 -4.08 -2.72 19.49
CA VAL A 361 -4.84 -1.82 20.40
C VAL A 361 -6.36 -1.93 20.19
N ALA A 362 -6.80 -2.13 18.96
CA ALA A 362 -8.21 -2.22 18.65
C ALA A 362 -8.76 -3.63 18.94
N PRO A 363 -9.85 -3.76 19.70
CA PRO A 363 -10.51 -5.05 19.88
C PRO A 363 -10.91 -5.69 18.55
N PRO A 364 -10.95 -7.02 18.43
CA PRO A 364 -11.28 -7.72 17.18
C PRO A 364 -12.57 -7.20 16.52
N ALA A 365 -13.62 -6.93 17.31
CA ALA A 365 -14.89 -6.37 16.82
C ALA A 365 -14.79 -4.94 16.25
N ARG A 366 -13.70 -4.22 16.49
CA ARG A 366 -13.48 -2.82 16.04
C ARG A 366 -12.23 -2.64 15.21
N SER A 367 -11.45 -3.70 14.99
CA SER A 367 -10.17 -3.66 14.29
C SER A 367 -10.32 -3.19 12.84
N GLY A 368 -11.31 -3.71 12.12
CA GLY A 368 -11.58 -3.30 10.73
C GLY A 368 -11.87 -1.80 10.59
N GLY A 369 -12.74 -1.25 11.45
CA GLY A 369 -13.05 0.17 11.44
C GLY A 369 -11.86 1.05 11.85
N ALA A 370 -11.06 0.59 12.83
CA ALA A 370 -9.88 1.33 13.27
C ALA A 370 -8.78 1.40 12.20
N LEU A 371 -8.53 0.30 11.48
CA LEU A 371 -7.59 0.22 10.37
C LEU A 371 -8.11 0.97 9.13
N GLY A 372 -9.40 0.82 8.82
CA GLY A 372 -10.02 1.51 7.69
C GLY A 372 -9.97 3.03 7.84
N THR A 373 -10.29 3.54 9.04
CA THR A 373 -10.21 4.99 9.32
C THR A 373 -8.76 5.49 9.27
N MET A 374 -7.80 4.72 9.82
CA MET A 374 -6.39 5.06 9.65
C MET A 374 -6.02 5.15 8.17
N ASN A 375 -6.38 4.15 7.38
CA ASN A 375 -6.05 4.14 5.95
C ASN A 375 -6.68 5.31 5.19
N ALA A 376 -7.91 5.69 5.53
CA ALA A 376 -8.57 6.87 4.94
C ALA A 376 -7.82 8.18 5.27
N VAL A 377 -7.35 8.36 6.51
CA VAL A 377 -6.53 9.52 6.88
C VAL A 377 -5.19 9.50 6.16
N VAL A 378 -4.54 8.35 6.10
CA VAL A 378 -3.22 8.18 5.47
C VAL A 378 -3.27 8.45 3.97
N THR A 379 -4.31 8.00 3.28
CA THR A 379 -4.47 8.24 1.83
C THR A 379 -4.71 9.72 1.49
N ALA A 380 -5.11 10.56 2.46
CA ALA A 380 -5.14 12.01 2.27
C ALA A 380 -3.73 12.60 1.99
N ALA A 381 -2.65 11.94 2.41
CA ALA A 381 -1.30 12.31 1.97
C ALA A 381 -1.12 12.13 0.46
N GLY A 382 -1.68 11.06 -0.11
CA GLY A 382 -1.70 10.83 -1.56
C GLY A 382 -2.51 11.89 -2.31
N LEU A 383 -3.57 12.41 -1.69
CA LEU A 383 -4.36 13.52 -2.23
C LEU A 383 -3.58 14.84 -2.17
N ALA A 384 -2.88 15.12 -1.08
CA ALA A 384 -2.22 16.40 -0.85
C ALA A 384 -0.84 16.50 -1.51
N ALA A 385 0.00 15.46 -1.42
CA ALA A 385 1.41 15.53 -1.81
C ALA A 385 1.62 15.92 -3.29
N PRO A 386 0.93 15.31 -4.28
CA PRO A 386 1.17 15.67 -5.68
C PRO A 386 0.84 17.14 -5.99
N ALA A 387 -0.25 17.67 -5.42
CA ALA A 387 -0.67 19.04 -5.64
C ALA A 387 0.28 20.04 -4.96
N VAL A 388 0.66 19.79 -3.71
CA VAL A 388 1.59 20.66 -2.95
C VAL A 388 2.94 20.72 -3.64
N VAL A 389 3.49 19.58 -4.04
CA VAL A 389 4.79 19.53 -4.74
C VAL A 389 4.70 20.21 -6.10
N GLY A 390 3.59 20.04 -6.83
CA GLY A 390 3.35 20.73 -8.09
C GLY A 390 3.38 22.26 -7.92
N ALA A 391 2.72 22.78 -6.87
CA ALA A 391 2.74 24.21 -6.55
C ALA A 391 4.16 24.73 -6.19
N MET A 392 4.96 23.91 -5.46
CA MET A 392 6.35 24.25 -5.16
C MET A 392 7.21 24.33 -6.42
N VAL A 393 7.01 23.38 -7.36
CA VAL A 393 7.72 23.35 -8.63
C VAL A 393 7.33 24.55 -9.52
N ASP A 394 6.04 24.91 -9.57
CA ASP A 394 5.60 26.09 -10.33
C ASP A 394 6.16 27.40 -9.73
N ALA A 395 6.27 27.49 -8.41
CA ALA A 395 6.76 28.69 -7.72
C ALA A 395 8.29 28.84 -7.76
N GLN A 396 9.03 27.72 -7.74
CA GLN A 396 10.49 27.69 -7.51
C GLN A 396 11.26 27.09 -8.69
N GLY A 397 10.59 26.60 -9.74
CA GLY A 397 11.23 25.87 -10.82
C GLY A 397 11.87 24.56 -10.32
N ASN A 398 13.04 24.23 -10.83
CA ASN A 398 13.74 22.99 -10.50
C ASN A 398 14.14 22.87 -9.02
N SER A 399 14.35 23.99 -8.29
CA SER A 399 14.62 24.00 -6.85
C SER A 399 13.41 23.56 -6.02
N GLY A 400 12.19 23.67 -6.55
CA GLY A 400 10.97 23.18 -5.94
C GLY A 400 10.98 21.69 -5.65
N TYR A 401 11.64 20.87 -6.47
CA TYR A 401 11.83 19.46 -6.19
C TYR A 401 12.67 19.20 -4.95
N GLN A 402 13.78 19.94 -4.79
CA GLN A 402 14.60 19.83 -3.59
C GLN A 402 13.83 20.28 -2.34
N SER A 403 13.09 21.37 -2.43
CA SER A 403 12.21 21.84 -1.36
C SER A 403 11.16 20.79 -0.97
N ALA A 404 10.61 20.06 -1.94
CA ALA A 404 9.67 18.95 -1.69
C ALA A 404 10.31 17.77 -0.94
N VAL A 405 11.57 17.44 -1.23
CA VAL A 405 12.32 16.43 -0.47
C VAL A 405 12.60 16.90 0.95
N LEU A 406 12.97 18.18 1.14
CA LEU A 406 13.16 18.75 2.48
C LEU A 406 11.87 18.77 3.29
N LEU A 407 10.74 19.13 2.68
CA LEU A 407 9.43 19.04 3.30
C LEU A 407 9.10 17.60 3.72
N SER A 408 9.40 16.62 2.85
CA SER A 408 9.22 15.20 3.17
C SER A 408 10.09 14.79 4.36
N GLY A 409 11.34 15.28 4.42
CA GLY A 409 12.24 15.06 5.56
C GLY A 409 11.67 15.62 6.86
N ALA A 410 11.15 16.85 6.85
CA ALA A 410 10.51 17.49 8.00
C ALA A 410 9.26 16.69 8.45
N LEU A 411 8.41 16.27 7.51
CA LEU A 411 7.25 15.42 7.81
C LEU A 411 7.67 14.08 8.41
N LEU A 412 8.68 13.41 7.85
CA LEU A 412 9.19 12.16 8.39
C LEU A 412 9.75 12.33 9.82
N ALA A 413 10.38 13.47 10.13
CA ALA A 413 10.81 13.79 11.49
C ALA A 413 9.62 13.93 12.46
N VAL A 414 8.53 14.57 12.02
CA VAL A 414 7.27 14.61 12.79
C VAL A 414 6.72 13.20 13.00
N GLY A 415 6.72 12.36 11.96
CA GLY A 415 6.30 10.96 12.05
C GLY A 415 7.16 10.15 13.02
N ALA A 416 8.48 10.36 12.99
CA ALA A 416 9.42 9.74 13.93
C ALA A 416 9.12 10.14 15.38
N ALA A 417 8.94 11.44 15.63
CA ALA A 417 8.56 11.96 16.95
C ALA A 417 7.23 11.35 17.42
N ALA A 418 6.22 11.29 16.54
CA ALA A 418 4.94 10.66 16.85
C ALA A 418 5.09 9.17 17.18
N SER A 419 5.93 8.46 16.46
CA SER A 419 6.22 7.04 16.70
C SER A 419 6.90 6.80 18.06
N PHE A 420 7.90 7.60 18.41
CA PHE A 420 8.62 7.48 19.69
C PHE A 420 7.77 7.87 20.90
N LEU A 421 7.00 8.97 20.79
CA LEU A 421 6.35 9.61 21.93
C LEU A 421 4.93 9.11 22.18
N LEU A 422 4.20 8.73 21.13
CA LEU A 422 2.78 8.41 21.23
C LEU A 422 2.49 6.91 21.24
N ILE A 423 3.31 6.08 20.59
CA ILE A 423 3.06 4.65 20.48
C ILE A 423 3.41 3.91 21.77
N ASP A 424 2.37 3.48 22.46
CA ASP A 424 2.45 2.63 23.64
C ASP A 424 1.17 1.76 23.75
N PRO A 425 1.12 0.62 23.02
CA PRO A 425 -0.07 -0.23 22.98
C PRO A 425 -0.49 -0.72 24.36
N ALA A 426 0.45 -1.14 25.22
CA ALA A 426 0.11 -1.68 26.55
C ALA A 426 -0.61 -0.63 27.42
N ARG A 427 -0.14 0.63 27.42
CA ARG A 427 -0.79 1.73 28.12
C ARG A 427 -2.21 1.97 27.63
N ASP A 428 -2.42 1.99 26.31
CA ASP A 428 -3.71 2.36 25.74
C ASP A 428 -4.71 1.20 25.83
N ILE A 429 -4.29 -0.06 25.72
CA ILE A 429 -5.12 -1.23 26.04
C ILE A 429 -5.63 -1.16 27.50
N ALA A 430 -4.75 -0.89 28.47
CA ALA A 430 -5.14 -0.75 29.86
C ALA A 430 -6.13 0.41 30.12
N ARG A 431 -6.11 1.47 29.31
CA ARG A 431 -7.08 2.59 29.35
C ARG A 431 -8.42 2.25 28.69
N LEU A 432 -8.38 1.47 27.61
CA LEU A 432 -9.57 1.08 26.88
C LEU A 432 -10.38 -0.01 27.59
N SER A 433 -9.73 -0.76 28.47
CA SER A 433 -10.37 -1.79 29.31
C SER A 433 -11.06 -1.25 30.58
N ARG A 434 -10.86 0.02 30.88
CA ARG A 434 -11.56 0.78 31.93
C ARG A 434 -12.79 1.50 31.37
#